data_65203a30a8de18d04f6ce005a3858f0a
#
_entry.id   65203a30a8de18d04f6ce005a3858f0a
#
_cell.length_a   1.000
_cell.length_b   1.000
_cell.length_c   1.000
_cell.angle_alpha   90.00
_cell.angle_beta   90.00
_cell.angle_gamma   90.00
#
_symmetry.space_group_name_H-M   'P 1'
#
loop_
_entity.id
_entity.type
_entity.pdbx_description
1 polymer ?
#
loop_
_entity_poly.entity_id
_entity_poly.type
_entity_poly.pdbx_seq_one_letter_code
_entity_poly.pdbx_strand_id
1 'polypeptide(L)'
;MKRFRGSSDGFSLLEVMIAGGIMAFFAMVLLQVNELQSRMVTTNEAQMEAFTLLFQIQQVLADPVSCSLTVGQSFGKVTDLQQLSGKPPAKIPSIYRAYKSPTGRYEAVKFLSPGQTLANGVLRIADLSVAP
;
A
#
# COMPACT_ATOMS: atom_id res chain seq x y z
N MET A 1 2.91 -9.66 -73.41
CA MET A 1 3.01 -10.37 -72.12
C MET A 1 4.39 -10.12 -71.52
N LYS A 2 4.52 -9.21 -70.57
CA LYS A 2 5.78 -8.94 -69.83
C LYS A 2 5.91 -9.95 -68.67
N ARG A 3 6.88 -10.87 -68.80
CA ARG A 3 7.23 -11.80 -67.67
C ARG A 3 7.95 -10.98 -66.61
N PHE A 4 7.29 -10.80 -65.48
CA PHE A 4 7.95 -10.39 -64.24
C PHE A 4 8.91 -11.51 -63.83
N ARG A 5 10.22 -11.31 -64.05
CA ARG A 5 11.27 -12.11 -63.43
C ARG A 5 11.33 -11.66 -61.97
N GLY A 6 10.75 -12.43 -61.07
CA GLY A 6 10.97 -12.26 -59.64
C GLY A 6 12.45 -12.50 -59.36
N SER A 7 13.17 -11.43 -59.04
CA SER A 7 14.50 -11.53 -58.45
C SER A 7 14.34 -12.18 -57.08
N SER A 8 14.75 -13.42 -56.96
CA SER A 8 14.90 -14.08 -55.63
C SER A 8 16.26 -13.63 -55.06
N ASP A 9 16.33 -12.36 -54.66
CA ASP A 9 17.45 -11.88 -53.89
C ASP A 9 17.36 -12.52 -52.49
N GLY A 10 18.15 -13.58 -52.30
CA GLY A 10 18.27 -14.21 -51.01
C GLY A 10 18.79 -13.18 -50.00
N PHE A 11 18.19 -13.15 -48.78
CA PHE A 11 18.64 -12.31 -47.70
C PHE A 11 20.15 -12.48 -47.48
N SER A 12 20.87 -11.36 -47.52
CA SER A 12 22.30 -11.36 -47.21
C SER A 12 22.52 -11.79 -45.74
N LEU A 13 23.50 -12.59 -45.46
CA LEU A 13 23.85 -13.03 -44.10
C LEU A 13 24.02 -11.81 -43.18
N LEU A 14 24.53 -10.71 -43.71
CA LEU A 14 24.71 -9.45 -43.01
C LEU A 14 23.34 -8.85 -42.58
N GLU A 15 22.33 -8.93 -43.45
CA GLU A 15 20.98 -8.40 -43.18
C GLU A 15 20.26 -9.18 -42.06
N VAL A 16 20.45 -10.50 -42.06
CA VAL A 16 19.95 -11.36 -40.99
C VAL A 16 20.65 -11.06 -39.64
N MET A 17 21.96 -10.81 -39.66
CA MET A 17 22.71 -10.45 -38.45
C MET A 17 22.28 -9.08 -37.90
N ILE A 18 22.06 -8.09 -38.76
CA ILE A 18 21.59 -6.76 -38.32
C ILE A 18 20.16 -6.85 -37.79
N ALA A 19 19.26 -7.55 -38.48
CA ALA A 19 17.91 -7.76 -38.01
C ALA A 19 17.87 -8.49 -36.65
N GLY A 20 18.67 -9.53 -36.48
CA GLY A 20 18.81 -10.25 -35.21
C GLY A 20 19.34 -9.38 -34.07
N GLY A 21 20.32 -8.51 -34.34
CA GLY A 21 20.85 -7.56 -33.38
C GLY A 21 19.83 -6.52 -32.93
N ILE A 22 19.06 -5.98 -33.88
CA ILE A 22 17.98 -5.03 -33.57
C ILE A 22 16.86 -5.71 -32.73
N MET A 23 16.45 -6.92 -33.09
CA MET A 23 15.45 -7.67 -32.35
C MET A 23 15.91 -7.99 -30.91
N ALA A 24 17.17 -8.37 -30.72
CA ALA A 24 17.75 -8.62 -29.41
C ALA A 24 17.77 -7.34 -28.53
N PHE A 25 18.10 -6.19 -29.13
CA PHE A 25 18.05 -4.90 -28.44
C PHE A 25 16.64 -4.54 -28.00
N PHE A 26 15.64 -4.66 -28.89
CA PHE A 26 14.25 -4.41 -28.52
C PHE A 26 13.75 -5.35 -27.43
N ALA A 27 14.09 -6.63 -27.47
CA ALA A 27 13.74 -7.59 -26.42
C ALA A 27 14.30 -7.16 -25.06
N MET A 28 15.54 -6.68 -25.01
CA MET A 28 16.15 -6.20 -23.77
C MET A 28 15.46 -4.95 -23.21
N VAL A 29 15.10 -4.00 -24.08
CA VAL A 29 14.36 -2.79 -23.66
C VAL A 29 12.97 -3.15 -23.13
N LEU A 30 12.26 -4.07 -23.78
CA LEU A 30 10.94 -4.52 -23.33
C LEU A 30 10.99 -5.20 -21.96
N LEU A 31 12.02 -6.00 -21.68
CA LEU A 31 12.22 -6.61 -20.36
C LEU A 31 12.43 -5.55 -19.27
N GLN A 32 13.23 -4.51 -19.54
CA GLN A 32 13.46 -3.42 -18.58
C GLN A 32 12.18 -2.61 -18.31
N VAL A 33 11.40 -2.30 -19.35
CA VAL A 33 10.13 -1.60 -19.19
C VAL A 33 9.13 -2.42 -18.38
N ASN A 34 9.06 -3.72 -18.61
CA ASN A 34 8.16 -4.60 -17.86
C ASN A 34 8.55 -4.67 -16.36
N GLU A 35 9.83 -4.71 -16.06
CA GLU A 35 10.33 -4.69 -14.67
C GLU A 35 10.00 -3.36 -13.95
N LEU A 36 10.16 -2.23 -14.65
CA LEU A 36 9.78 -0.90 -14.15
C LEU A 36 8.28 -0.79 -13.89
N GLN A 37 7.45 -1.27 -14.82
CA GLN A 37 5.99 -1.27 -14.66
C GLN A 37 5.55 -2.12 -13.46
N SER A 38 6.14 -3.29 -13.29
CA SER A 38 5.83 -4.16 -12.14
C SER A 38 6.12 -3.46 -10.80
N ARG A 39 7.27 -2.76 -10.70
CA ARG A 39 7.62 -2.00 -9.49
C ARG A 39 6.68 -0.81 -9.25
N MET A 40 6.25 -0.11 -10.29
CA MET A 40 5.31 1.01 -10.17
C MET A 40 3.93 0.55 -9.71
N VAL A 41 3.44 -0.58 -10.22
CA VAL A 41 2.14 -1.14 -9.82
C VAL A 41 2.15 -1.49 -8.33
N THR A 42 3.17 -2.21 -7.85
CA THR A 42 3.25 -2.58 -6.42
C THR A 42 3.35 -1.38 -5.50
N THR A 43 4.06 -0.33 -5.91
CA THR A 43 4.16 0.92 -5.13
C THR A 43 2.82 1.66 -5.07
N ASN A 44 2.11 1.74 -6.20
CA ASN A 44 0.80 2.39 -6.26
C ASN A 44 -0.25 1.62 -5.43
N GLU A 45 -0.26 0.30 -5.48
CA GLU A 45 -1.15 -0.53 -4.65
C GLU A 45 -0.88 -0.29 -3.16
N ALA A 46 0.38 -0.27 -2.75
CA ALA A 46 0.76 0.00 -1.36
C ALA A 46 0.32 1.41 -0.90
N GLN A 47 0.45 2.42 -1.76
CA GLN A 47 -0.01 3.78 -1.46
C GLN A 47 -1.54 3.84 -1.33
N MET A 48 -2.27 3.23 -2.25
CA MET A 48 -3.74 3.18 -2.20
C MET A 48 -4.24 2.48 -0.93
N GLU A 49 -3.60 1.39 -0.53
CA GLU A 49 -3.94 0.68 0.70
C GLU A 49 -3.63 1.53 1.94
N ALA A 50 -2.50 2.25 1.95
CA ALA A 50 -2.18 3.18 3.03
C ALA A 50 -3.21 4.32 3.15
N PHE A 51 -3.65 4.91 2.04
CA PHE A 51 -4.71 5.93 2.05
C PHE A 51 -6.04 5.36 2.52
N THR A 52 -6.40 4.18 2.05
CA THR A 52 -7.64 3.50 2.49
C THR A 52 -7.61 3.23 4.00
N LEU A 53 -6.46 2.79 4.51
CA LEU A 53 -6.26 2.57 5.93
C LEU A 53 -6.39 3.87 6.74
N LEU A 54 -5.77 4.95 6.29
CA LEU A 54 -5.90 6.27 6.94
C LEU A 54 -7.36 6.70 7.02
N PHE A 55 -8.11 6.55 5.93
CA PHE A 55 -9.53 6.87 5.91
C PHE A 55 -10.32 6.00 6.89
N GLN A 56 -10.04 4.70 6.94
CA GLN A 56 -10.68 3.78 7.89
C GLN A 56 -10.36 4.15 9.34
N ILE A 57 -9.11 4.52 9.64
CA ILE A 57 -8.71 4.99 10.97
C ILE A 57 -9.48 6.24 11.34
N GLN A 58 -9.57 7.22 10.44
CA GLN A 58 -10.34 8.45 10.68
C GLN A 58 -11.80 8.14 10.95
N GLN A 59 -12.39 7.24 10.19
CA GLN A 59 -13.79 6.83 10.37
C GLN A 59 -14.01 6.12 11.72
N VAL A 60 -13.09 5.25 12.12
CA VAL A 60 -13.17 4.56 13.43
C VAL A 60 -12.99 5.54 14.58
N LEU A 61 -12.08 6.49 14.48
CA LEU A 61 -11.83 7.50 15.52
C LEU A 61 -12.90 8.61 15.54
N ALA A 62 -13.61 8.83 14.45
CA ALA A 62 -14.76 9.75 14.42
C ALA A 62 -15.96 9.22 15.24
N ASP A 63 -16.05 7.90 15.46
CA ASP A 63 -17.04 7.35 16.36
C ASP A 63 -16.61 7.59 17.82
N PRO A 64 -17.42 8.34 18.62
CA PRO A 64 -17.04 8.72 19.98
C PRO A 64 -16.82 7.52 20.92
N VAL A 65 -17.52 6.41 20.68
CA VAL A 65 -17.37 5.19 21.49
C VAL A 65 -16.05 4.50 21.18
N SER A 66 -15.71 4.35 19.92
CA SER A 66 -14.44 3.76 19.46
C SER A 66 -13.23 4.61 19.89
N CYS A 67 -13.37 5.93 19.79
CA CYS A 67 -12.35 6.88 20.26
C CYS A 67 -12.13 6.77 21.77
N SER A 68 -13.20 6.78 22.57
CA SER A 68 -13.11 6.67 24.04
C SER A 68 -12.52 5.33 24.50
N LEU A 69 -12.83 4.24 23.81
CA LEU A 69 -12.23 2.92 24.07
C LEU A 69 -10.72 2.91 23.75
N THR A 70 -10.34 3.49 22.62
CA THR A 70 -8.93 3.56 22.21
C THR A 70 -8.12 4.40 23.16
N VAL A 71 -8.62 5.58 23.52
CA VAL A 71 -7.97 6.50 24.48
C VAL A 71 -7.97 5.91 25.90
N GLY A 72 -9.08 5.37 26.36
CA GLY A 72 -9.20 4.79 27.69
C GLY A 72 -8.28 3.60 27.93
N GLN A 73 -8.06 2.76 26.92
CA GLN A 73 -7.12 1.65 27.03
C GLN A 73 -5.66 2.08 26.88
N SER A 74 -5.39 3.18 26.18
CA SER A 74 -4.03 3.68 25.96
C SER A 74 -3.52 4.56 27.09
N PHE A 75 -4.39 5.38 27.66
CA PHE A 75 -4.00 6.43 28.62
C PHE A 75 -4.65 6.26 30.01
N GLY A 76 -5.47 5.24 30.20
CA GLY A 76 -6.28 5.10 31.40
C GLY A 76 -7.37 6.17 31.49
N LYS A 77 -7.75 6.56 32.71
CA LYS A 77 -8.72 7.65 32.90
C LYS A 77 -8.07 9.00 32.62
N VAL A 78 -8.08 9.43 31.34
CA VAL A 78 -7.75 10.83 31.01
C VAL A 78 -8.98 11.67 31.32
N THR A 79 -8.92 12.39 32.42
CA THR A 79 -10.00 13.29 32.85
C THR A 79 -9.90 14.66 32.21
N ASP A 80 -8.73 15.02 31.63
CA ASP A 80 -8.50 16.33 31.04
C ASP A 80 -7.50 16.25 29.90
N LEU A 81 -7.88 16.73 28.71
CA LEU A 81 -7.01 16.80 27.53
C LEU A 81 -5.80 17.74 27.75
N GLN A 82 -5.91 18.69 28.67
CA GLN A 82 -4.80 19.59 29.01
C GLN A 82 -3.62 18.85 29.69
N GLN A 83 -3.86 17.68 30.28
CA GLN A 83 -2.80 16.86 30.85
C GLN A 83 -1.89 16.20 29.81
N LEU A 84 -2.34 16.17 28.55
CA LEU A 84 -1.56 15.67 27.41
C LEU A 84 -0.71 16.76 26.75
N SER A 85 -1.04 18.02 26.98
CA SER A 85 -0.31 19.16 26.45
C SER A 85 1.11 19.24 27.03
N GLY A 86 2.11 19.30 26.14
CA GLY A 86 3.52 19.39 26.52
C GLY A 86 4.20 18.08 26.88
N LYS A 87 3.52 16.94 26.79
CA LYS A 87 4.15 15.61 26.92
C LYS A 87 4.67 15.09 25.58
N PRO A 88 5.71 14.25 25.59
CA PRO A 88 6.15 13.58 24.37
C PRO A 88 5.00 12.77 23.75
N PRO A 89 5.01 12.54 22.43
CA PRO A 89 3.95 11.79 21.75
C PRO A 89 3.74 10.42 22.41
N ALA A 90 2.53 10.19 22.86
CA ALA A 90 2.20 8.97 23.58
C ALA A 90 1.94 7.83 22.60
N LYS A 91 2.57 6.68 22.83
CA LYS A 91 2.37 5.48 22.02
C LYS A 91 1.02 4.86 22.30
N ILE A 92 0.26 4.59 21.25
CA ILE A 92 -1.00 3.86 21.31
C ILE A 92 -0.72 2.39 21.05
N PRO A 93 -1.04 1.48 21.98
CA PRO A 93 -0.79 0.05 21.80
C PRO A 93 -1.69 -0.58 20.74
N SER A 94 -2.90 -0.06 20.54
CA SER A 94 -3.84 -0.55 19.51
C SER A 94 -4.99 0.42 19.34
N ILE A 95 -5.55 0.45 18.13
CA ILE A 95 -6.81 1.13 17.85
C ILE A 95 -7.95 0.12 17.98
N TYR A 96 -9.00 0.50 18.70
CA TYR A 96 -10.16 -0.35 18.96
C TYR A 96 -11.40 0.22 18.25
N ARG A 97 -12.18 -0.69 17.67
CA ARG A 97 -13.49 -0.38 17.10
C ARG A 97 -14.57 -0.87 18.04
N ALA A 98 -15.52 -0.01 18.36
CA ALA A 98 -16.71 -0.39 19.11
C ALA A 98 -17.65 -1.21 18.24
N TYR A 99 -18.06 -2.34 18.72
CA TYR A 99 -19.12 -3.16 18.13
C TYR A 99 -20.27 -3.28 19.12
N LYS A 100 -21.47 -2.98 18.66
CA LYS A 100 -22.67 -3.14 19.48
C LYS A 100 -23.15 -4.57 19.41
N SER A 101 -22.99 -5.31 20.50
CA SER A 101 -23.49 -6.67 20.63
C SER A 101 -25.01 -6.73 20.54
N PRO A 102 -25.63 -7.85 20.12
CA PRO A 102 -27.08 -8.05 20.18
C PRO A 102 -27.69 -7.83 21.55
N THR A 103 -26.89 -7.95 22.61
CA THR A 103 -27.28 -7.67 23.99
C THR A 103 -27.27 -6.18 24.36
N GLY A 104 -26.98 -5.28 23.40
CA GLY A 104 -26.94 -3.84 23.61
C GLY A 104 -25.64 -3.30 24.26
N ARG A 105 -24.69 -4.17 24.61
CA ARG A 105 -23.39 -3.77 25.13
C ARG A 105 -22.42 -3.45 24.00
N TYR A 106 -21.53 -2.48 24.23
CA TYR A 106 -20.42 -2.21 23.32
C TYR A 106 -19.23 -3.11 23.69
N GLU A 107 -18.73 -3.83 22.71
CA GLU A 107 -17.53 -4.65 22.80
C GLU A 107 -16.41 -3.99 22.01
N ALA A 108 -15.20 -3.98 22.58
CA ALA A 108 -14.02 -3.46 21.93
C ALA A 108 -13.37 -4.54 21.06
N VAL A 109 -13.39 -4.36 19.75
CA VAL A 109 -12.69 -5.23 18.82
C VAL A 109 -11.42 -4.51 18.37
N LYS A 110 -10.28 -5.19 18.49
CA LYS A 110 -8.99 -4.67 18.06
C LYS A 110 -8.98 -4.50 16.53
N PHE A 111 -8.85 -3.26 16.07
CA PHE A 111 -8.85 -2.90 14.66
C PHE A 111 -7.45 -2.86 14.08
N LEU A 112 -6.51 -2.22 14.78
CA LEU A 112 -5.15 -2.02 14.31
C LEU A 112 -4.15 -2.10 15.46
N SER A 113 -2.96 -2.67 15.19
CA SER A 113 -1.88 -2.74 16.18
C SER A 113 -0.50 -2.58 15.51
N PRO A 114 0.50 -2.06 16.27
CA PRO A 114 1.88 -2.08 15.81
C PRO A 114 2.34 -3.51 15.47
N GLY A 115 3.17 -3.62 14.43
CA GLY A 115 3.66 -4.91 13.94
C GLY A 115 2.76 -5.60 12.93
N GLN A 116 1.51 -5.14 12.72
CA GLN A 116 0.62 -5.69 11.70
C GLN A 116 1.14 -5.36 10.31
N THR A 117 1.12 -6.35 9.41
CA THR A 117 1.50 -6.19 8.01
C THR A 117 0.25 -5.96 7.17
N LEU A 118 0.39 -5.10 6.17
CA LEU A 118 -0.62 -4.69 5.20
C LEU A 118 -0.04 -4.86 3.80
N ALA A 119 -0.88 -4.77 2.77
CA ALA A 119 -0.47 -4.85 1.37
C ALA A 119 0.39 -6.10 1.10
N ASN A 120 -0.13 -7.28 1.45
CA ASN A 120 0.56 -8.56 1.24
C ASN A 120 1.99 -8.61 1.84
N GLY A 121 2.22 -7.88 2.93
CA GLY A 121 3.50 -7.84 3.63
C GLY A 121 4.44 -6.70 3.20
N VAL A 122 4.05 -5.87 2.24
CA VAL A 122 4.87 -4.74 1.75
C VAL A 122 4.89 -3.60 2.76
N LEU A 123 3.77 -3.34 3.45
CA LEU A 123 3.67 -2.30 4.47
C LEU A 123 3.60 -2.92 5.86
N ARG A 124 4.31 -2.33 6.80
CA ARG A 124 4.25 -2.70 8.22
C ARG A 124 3.98 -1.48 9.07
N ILE A 125 3.02 -1.60 9.97
CA ILE A 125 2.74 -0.57 10.96
C ILE A 125 3.86 -0.61 11.99
N ALA A 126 4.73 0.41 11.97
CA ALA A 126 5.86 0.48 12.91
C ALA A 126 5.38 0.96 14.29
N ASP A 127 4.74 2.13 14.34
CA ASP A 127 4.28 2.77 15.58
C ASP A 127 2.96 3.51 15.35
N LEU A 128 2.16 3.55 16.41
CA LEU A 128 0.98 4.40 16.50
C LEU A 128 1.23 5.41 17.61
N SER A 129 1.22 6.69 17.28
CA SER A 129 1.43 7.76 18.26
C SER A 129 0.45 8.90 18.04
N VAL A 130 0.06 9.55 19.14
CA VAL A 130 -0.70 10.80 19.10
C VAL A 130 0.25 11.91 19.52
N ALA A 131 0.39 12.90 18.63
CA ALA A 131 1.02 14.16 18.97
C ALA A 131 -0.01 15.05 19.69
N PRO A 132 0.40 15.75 20.75
CA PRO A 132 -0.45 16.70 21.46
C PRO A 132 -0.78 17.92 20.61
#